data_b4e1bdd978431351415998efcb13b63d
#
_entry.id   b4e1bdd978431351415998efcb13b63d
#
_cell.length_a   1.000
_cell.length_b   1.000
_cell.length_c   1.000
_cell.angle_alpha   90.00
_cell.angle_beta   90.00
_cell.angle_gamma   90.00
#
_symmetry.space_group_name_H-M   'P 1'
#
loop_
_entity.id
_entity.type
_entity.pdbx_description
1 polymer ?
#
loop_
_entity_poly.entity_id
_entity_poly.type
_entity_poly.pdbx_seq_one_letter_code
_entity_poly.pdbx_strand_id
1 'polypeptide(L)'
;LIYLKGFAIPPTTLGTISQNSQSVVTPPATQKRLGQKPAPAAAKTAPAAQAAPAQPAPAPTASAATIVLPPGTAKEQYNYAFGLLRQANYDKAELALQEFVKLHPKEALASNARYWLGETFYVRAAYVQAAEVFLEGFQADPKGPKAPDSLLKLGMSLGGLDKKREACAAFDKLLKDFPDAPAGVKNAVTREKQKNGCS
;
A
#
# COMPACT_ATOMS: atom_id res chain seq x y z
N LEU A 1 0.96 -15.07 13.52
CA LEU A 1 2.24 -15.51 12.93
C LEU A 1 1.98 -15.96 11.51
N ILE A 2 2.46 -15.19 10.53
CA ILE A 2 2.40 -15.56 9.12
C ILE A 2 3.69 -16.30 8.79
N TYR A 3 3.56 -17.59 8.43
CA TYR A 3 4.73 -18.44 8.12
C TYR A 3 4.90 -18.59 6.60
N LEU A 4 5.98 -18.06 6.06
CA LEU A 4 6.65 -18.70 4.93
C LEU A 4 7.43 -19.89 5.48
N LYS A 5 7.48 -21.07 4.82
CA LYS A 5 8.43 -22.13 5.20
C LYS A 5 9.83 -21.52 5.31
N GLY A 6 10.31 -21.31 6.53
CA GLY A 6 11.58 -20.67 6.84
C GLY A 6 11.56 -19.12 6.93
N PHE A 7 10.39 -18.49 6.94
CA PHE A 7 10.25 -17.04 7.08
C PHE A 7 9.04 -16.73 7.96
N ALA A 8 9.26 -16.23 9.16
CA ALA A 8 8.22 -15.85 10.10
C ALA A 8 8.12 -14.33 10.16
N ILE A 9 6.96 -13.77 9.76
CA ILE A 9 6.61 -12.38 10.01
C ILE A 9 5.69 -12.38 11.23
N PRO A 10 6.08 -11.80 12.38
CA PRO A 10 5.21 -11.74 13.54
C PRO A 10 3.99 -10.83 13.26
N PRO A 11 2.78 -11.20 13.65
CA PRO A 11 1.56 -10.43 13.38
C PRO A 11 1.57 -9.04 14.03
N THR A 12 2.34 -8.83 15.09
CA THR A 12 2.51 -7.53 15.75
C THR A 12 3.28 -6.51 14.90
N THR A 13 3.86 -6.92 13.78
CA THR A 13 4.61 -6.02 12.91
C THR A 13 3.75 -5.47 11.76
N LEU A 14 2.56 -6.00 11.55
CA LEU A 14 1.66 -5.65 10.44
C LEU A 14 0.44 -4.81 10.87
N GLY A 15 0.28 -4.50 12.12
CA GLY A 15 -0.88 -3.74 12.55
C GLY A 15 -0.77 -3.18 13.95
N THR A 16 -0.41 -1.99 14.08
CA THR A 16 -1.02 -0.95 14.92
C THR A 16 -0.33 0.37 14.59
N ILE A 17 -0.80 1.06 13.59
CA ILE A 17 -0.53 2.49 13.49
C ILE A 17 -1.59 3.16 14.34
N SER A 18 -1.29 3.31 15.63
CA SER A 18 -1.98 4.28 16.49
C SER A 18 -1.72 5.65 15.91
N GLN A 19 -2.79 6.32 15.53
CA GLN A 19 -2.77 7.74 15.24
C GLN A 19 -2.24 8.46 16.49
N ASN A 20 -1.08 9.04 16.42
CA ASN A 20 -0.69 10.09 17.37
C ASN A 20 0.06 11.21 16.66
N SER A 21 -0.70 12.30 16.55
CA SER A 21 -0.36 13.70 16.82
C SER A 21 0.90 14.30 16.20
N GLN A 22 0.66 15.17 15.25
CA GLN A 22 1.14 16.56 15.14
C GLN A 22 2.37 16.91 16.02
N SER A 23 3.48 17.15 15.36
CA SER A 23 4.45 18.12 15.84
C SER A 23 4.91 18.95 14.64
N VAL A 24 4.35 20.15 14.57
CA VAL A 24 4.79 21.24 13.72
C VAL A 24 6.17 21.68 14.19
N VAL A 25 7.19 21.49 13.39
CA VAL A 25 8.50 22.11 13.58
C VAL A 25 8.59 23.28 12.62
N THR A 26 8.50 24.49 13.19
CA THR A 26 8.77 25.77 12.52
C THR A 26 10.28 25.98 12.44
N PRO A 27 10.85 26.40 11.31
CA PRO A 27 12.23 26.89 11.26
C PRO A 27 12.31 28.37 11.69
N PRO A 28 13.43 28.81 12.28
CA PRO A 28 13.55 30.14 12.84
C PRO A 28 13.83 31.20 11.77
N ALA A 29 13.02 32.26 11.79
CA ALA A 29 13.27 33.47 11.04
C ALA A 29 14.17 34.42 11.83
N THR A 30 15.26 34.82 11.23
CA THR A 30 16.16 35.85 11.74
C THR A 30 15.63 37.24 11.39
N GLN A 31 15.64 38.09 12.40
CA GLN A 31 15.16 39.45 12.48
C GLN A 31 15.82 40.46 11.52
N LYS A 32 15.12 41.55 11.19
CA LYS A 32 15.63 42.90 11.45
C LYS A 32 14.53 43.94 11.63
N ARG A 33 14.69 44.68 12.68
CA ARG A 33 14.01 45.76 13.38
C ARG A 33 13.92 47.08 12.59
N LEU A 34 12.81 47.83 12.83
CA LEU A 34 12.74 49.30 13.07
C LEU A 34 11.26 49.68 13.07
N GLY A 35 10.64 49.99 14.13
CA GLY A 35 10.57 51.23 14.88
C GLY A 35 9.37 52.08 14.45
N GLN A 36 8.29 52.13 15.26
CA GLN A 36 7.62 53.38 15.63
C GLN A 36 6.35 53.07 16.49
N LYS A 37 6.23 53.86 17.55
CA LYS A 37 5.22 53.98 18.58
C LYS A 37 4.44 55.29 18.34
N PRO A 38 3.36 55.73 19.10
CA PRO A 38 2.22 55.03 19.72
C PRO A 38 0.81 55.71 19.45
N ALA A 39 -0.24 54.98 19.81
CA ALA A 39 -1.54 55.23 20.46
C ALA A 39 -2.27 56.60 20.29
N PRO A 40 -3.57 56.82 20.75
CA PRO A 40 -4.54 55.92 21.40
C PRO A 40 -6.02 56.07 20.94
N ALA A 41 -6.86 55.18 21.47
CA ALA A 41 -8.26 55.33 21.89
C ALA A 41 -9.39 55.47 20.86
N ALA A 42 -10.31 54.51 20.88
CA ALA A 42 -11.67 54.74 21.38
C ALA A 42 -12.51 53.44 21.33
N ALA A 43 -13.11 53.11 22.42
CA ALA A 43 -14.07 52.03 22.61
C ALA A 43 -15.39 52.31 21.84
N LYS A 44 -15.96 51.29 21.18
CA LYS A 44 -17.41 51.17 21.01
C LYS A 44 -17.81 49.71 21.06
N THR A 45 -18.48 49.39 22.14
CA THR A 45 -19.23 48.16 22.37
C THR A 45 -20.27 47.93 21.31
N ALA A 46 -20.31 46.75 20.72
CA ALA A 46 -21.43 46.22 19.96
C ALA A 46 -21.76 44.82 20.47
N PRO A 47 -23.05 44.41 20.48
CA PRO A 47 -23.56 43.36 21.34
C PRO A 47 -23.24 41.97 20.79
N ALA A 48 -23.10 41.01 21.74
CA ALA A 48 -22.91 39.61 21.49
C ALA A 48 -24.06 39.02 20.66
N ALA A 49 -23.77 38.60 19.44
CA ALA A 49 -24.63 37.71 18.68
C ALA A 49 -24.38 36.28 19.21
N GLN A 50 -25.44 35.70 19.76
CA GLN A 50 -25.45 34.28 20.17
C GLN A 50 -25.19 33.41 18.96
N ALA A 51 -24.09 32.68 18.97
CA ALA A 51 -23.79 31.63 18.02
C ALA A 51 -24.76 30.46 18.28
N ALA A 52 -25.61 30.16 17.31
CA ALA A 52 -26.39 28.93 17.29
C ALA A 52 -25.44 27.71 17.28
N PRO A 53 -25.78 26.58 17.94
CA PRO A 53 -24.96 25.40 17.91
C PRO A 53 -24.88 24.86 16.49
N ALA A 54 -23.67 24.79 15.94
CA ALA A 54 -23.40 24.17 14.67
C ALA A 54 -23.76 22.67 14.77
N GLN A 55 -24.78 22.26 14.01
CA GLN A 55 -25.04 20.85 13.78
C GLN A 55 -23.79 20.21 13.15
N PRO A 56 -23.32 19.05 13.67
CA PRO A 56 -22.26 18.31 13.00
C PRO A 56 -22.76 17.90 11.62
N ALA A 57 -22.03 18.31 10.59
CA ALA A 57 -22.27 17.84 9.24
C ALA A 57 -22.23 16.30 9.23
N PRO A 58 -23.18 15.63 8.56
CA PRO A 58 -23.11 14.18 8.44
C PRO A 58 -21.78 13.80 7.79
N ALA A 59 -21.01 12.97 8.48
CA ALA A 59 -19.83 12.35 7.92
C ALA A 59 -20.22 11.67 6.60
N PRO A 60 -19.41 11.79 5.53
CA PRO A 60 -19.69 11.04 4.32
C PRO A 60 -19.68 9.56 4.68
N THR A 61 -20.85 8.95 4.71
CA THR A 61 -20.96 7.50 4.69
C THR A 61 -20.27 7.05 3.41
N ALA A 62 -19.05 6.54 3.53
CA ALA A 62 -18.40 5.79 2.47
C ALA A 62 -19.35 4.63 2.16
N SER A 63 -20.22 4.82 1.20
CA SER A 63 -20.97 3.75 0.57
C SER A 63 -19.90 2.80 0.04
N ALA A 64 -19.76 1.64 0.67
CA ALA A 64 -18.91 0.59 0.16
C ALA A 64 -19.38 0.31 -1.28
N ALA A 65 -18.68 0.87 -2.24
CA ALA A 65 -18.95 0.62 -3.64
C ALA A 65 -18.66 -0.86 -3.89
N THR A 66 -19.70 -1.67 -3.80
CA THR A 66 -19.64 -3.07 -4.17
C THR A 66 -19.43 -3.10 -5.68
N ILE A 67 -18.19 -3.25 -6.11
CA ILE A 67 -17.92 -3.50 -7.52
C ILE A 67 -18.32 -4.95 -7.75
N VAL A 68 -19.44 -5.12 -8.41
CA VAL A 68 -19.83 -6.41 -8.97
C VAL A 68 -19.05 -6.61 -10.25
N LEU A 69 -18.25 -7.69 -10.33
CA LEU A 69 -17.63 -8.08 -11.60
C LEU A 69 -18.74 -8.28 -12.65
N PRO A 70 -18.49 -7.90 -13.90
CA PRO A 70 -19.47 -8.11 -14.95
C PRO A 70 -19.78 -9.61 -15.09
N PRO A 71 -21.01 -9.99 -15.49
CA PRO A 71 -21.32 -11.37 -15.81
C PRO A 71 -20.42 -11.86 -16.95
N GLY A 72 -20.00 -13.12 -16.88
CA GLY A 72 -19.10 -13.68 -17.89
C GLY A 72 -18.19 -14.77 -17.35
N THR A 73 -17.25 -15.18 -18.18
CA THR A 73 -16.23 -16.17 -17.83
C THR A 73 -15.17 -15.58 -16.89
N ALA A 74 -14.44 -16.43 -16.19
CA ALA A 74 -13.31 -16.00 -15.35
C ALA A 74 -12.29 -15.17 -16.16
N LYS A 75 -12.04 -15.50 -17.42
CA LYS A 75 -11.15 -14.74 -18.30
C LYS A 75 -11.67 -13.33 -18.59
N GLU A 76 -12.96 -13.18 -18.85
CA GLU A 76 -13.57 -11.86 -19.10
C GLU A 76 -13.56 -10.99 -17.84
N GLN A 77 -13.90 -11.57 -16.69
CA GLN A 77 -13.84 -10.89 -15.40
C GLN A 77 -12.42 -10.46 -15.03
N TYR A 78 -11.43 -11.32 -15.26
CA TYR A 78 -10.02 -10.95 -15.08
C TYR A 78 -9.61 -9.80 -16.01
N ASN A 79 -9.98 -9.87 -17.29
CA ASN A 79 -9.65 -8.82 -18.26
C ASN A 79 -10.29 -7.48 -17.89
N TYR A 80 -11.51 -7.49 -17.36
CA TYR A 80 -12.16 -6.30 -16.82
C TYR A 80 -11.36 -5.69 -15.67
N ALA A 81 -11.03 -6.50 -14.64
CA ALA A 81 -10.27 -6.05 -13.48
C ALA A 81 -8.87 -5.53 -13.87
N PHE A 82 -8.18 -6.24 -14.75
CA PHE A 82 -6.88 -5.82 -15.28
C PHE A 82 -6.99 -4.55 -16.16
N GLY A 83 -8.09 -4.40 -16.88
CA GLY A 83 -8.40 -3.19 -17.66
C GLY A 83 -8.48 -1.94 -16.78
N LEU A 84 -9.10 -2.04 -15.60
CA LEU A 84 -9.15 -0.97 -14.60
C LEU A 84 -7.75 -0.57 -14.11
N LEU A 85 -6.88 -1.56 -13.86
CA LEU A 85 -5.50 -1.33 -13.48
C LEU A 85 -4.72 -0.57 -14.56
N ARG A 86 -4.87 -0.97 -15.82
CA ARG A 86 -4.24 -0.29 -16.96
C ARG A 86 -4.70 1.16 -17.15
N GLN A 87 -5.90 1.49 -16.69
CA GLN A 87 -6.45 2.85 -16.68
C GLN A 87 -6.03 3.64 -15.44
N ALA A 88 -5.13 3.09 -14.62
CA ALA A 88 -4.71 3.64 -13.33
C ALA A 88 -5.89 3.89 -12.34
N ASN A 89 -7.02 3.21 -12.56
CA ASN A 89 -8.16 3.26 -11.65
C ASN A 89 -7.95 2.23 -10.52
N TYR A 90 -6.96 2.52 -9.67
CA TYR A 90 -6.46 1.57 -8.67
C TYR A 90 -7.52 1.15 -7.66
N ASP A 91 -8.40 2.06 -7.22
CA ASP A 91 -9.42 1.74 -6.23
C ASP A 91 -10.45 0.73 -6.77
N LYS A 92 -10.89 0.93 -8.03
CA LYS A 92 -11.79 -0.04 -8.68
C LYS A 92 -11.07 -1.32 -9.06
N ALA A 93 -9.81 -1.24 -9.49
CA ALA A 93 -9.01 -2.41 -9.82
C ALA A 93 -8.80 -3.30 -8.59
N GLU A 94 -8.51 -2.70 -7.43
CA GLU A 94 -8.40 -3.41 -6.15
C GLU A 94 -9.65 -4.22 -5.87
N LEU A 95 -10.82 -3.57 -5.82
CA LEU A 95 -12.09 -4.25 -5.54
C LEU A 95 -12.41 -5.36 -6.54
N ALA A 96 -12.18 -5.09 -7.83
CA ALA A 96 -12.44 -6.07 -8.89
C ALA A 96 -11.49 -7.26 -8.83
N LEU A 97 -10.20 -7.04 -8.54
CA LEU A 97 -9.21 -8.12 -8.40
C LEU A 97 -9.45 -8.92 -7.12
N GLN A 98 -9.81 -8.28 -6.00
CA GLN A 98 -10.20 -8.97 -4.76
C GLN A 98 -11.39 -9.89 -4.99
N GLU A 99 -12.44 -9.37 -5.63
CA GLU A 99 -13.64 -10.18 -5.92
C GLU A 99 -13.32 -11.32 -6.90
N PHE A 100 -12.48 -11.07 -7.92
CA PHE A 100 -12.02 -12.13 -8.82
C PHE A 100 -11.30 -13.26 -8.08
N VAL A 101 -10.34 -12.93 -7.22
CA VAL A 101 -9.57 -13.93 -6.44
C VAL A 101 -10.50 -14.73 -5.52
N LYS A 102 -11.50 -14.08 -4.95
CA LYS A 102 -12.50 -14.72 -4.08
C LYS A 102 -13.42 -15.68 -4.84
N LEU A 103 -13.89 -15.28 -6.00
CA LEU A 103 -14.79 -16.10 -6.83
C LEU A 103 -14.05 -17.23 -7.57
N HIS A 104 -12.79 -16.99 -7.94
CA HIS A 104 -12.01 -17.89 -8.80
C HIS A 104 -10.66 -18.29 -8.16
N PRO A 105 -10.62 -18.79 -6.92
CA PRO A 105 -9.36 -19.00 -6.19
C PRO A 105 -8.44 -20.06 -6.82
N LYS A 106 -9.00 -20.96 -7.62
CA LYS A 106 -8.30 -22.09 -8.27
C LYS A 106 -8.11 -21.93 -9.78
N GLU A 107 -8.58 -20.83 -10.34
CA GLU A 107 -8.41 -20.56 -11.76
C GLU A 107 -6.93 -20.26 -12.10
N ALA A 108 -6.52 -20.61 -13.30
CA ALA A 108 -5.14 -20.37 -13.76
C ALA A 108 -4.75 -18.89 -13.69
N LEU A 109 -5.72 -17.98 -13.81
CA LEU A 109 -5.52 -16.53 -13.72
C LEU A 109 -5.49 -16.00 -12.27
N ALA A 110 -5.81 -16.83 -11.26
CA ALA A 110 -5.82 -16.39 -9.87
C ALA A 110 -4.45 -15.93 -9.38
N SER A 111 -3.38 -16.62 -9.78
CA SER A 111 -2.00 -16.24 -9.48
C SER A 111 -1.65 -14.86 -10.08
N ASN A 112 -2.05 -14.61 -11.32
CA ASN A 112 -1.88 -13.29 -11.95
C ASN A 112 -2.73 -12.22 -11.27
N ALA A 113 -3.97 -12.53 -10.91
CA ALA A 113 -4.86 -11.58 -10.25
C ALA A 113 -4.33 -11.15 -8.87
N ARG A 114 -3.81 -12.09 -8.06
CA ARG A 114 -3.14 -11.76 -6.78
C ARG A 114 -1.92 -10.89 -6.99
N TYR A 115 -1.10 -11.19 -7.99
CA TYR A 115 0.06 -10.36 -8.32
C TYR A 115 -0.36 -8.91 -8.65
N TRP A 116 -1.34 -8.73 -9.53
CA TRP A 116 -1.81 -7.40 -9.91
C TRP A 116 -2.53 -6.67 -8.78
N LEU A 117 -3.22 -7.40 -7.90
CA LEU A 117 -3.78 -6.84 -6.67
C LEU A 117 -2.68 -6.27 -5.76
N GLY A 118 -1.59 -7.02 -5.57
CA GLY A 118 -0.40 -6.52 -4.87
C GLY A 118 0.19 -5.26 -5.52
N GLU A 119 0.23 -5.21 -6.85
CA GLU A 119 0.68 -4.01 -7.59
C GLU A 119 -0.22 -2.80 -7.35
N THR A 120 -1.54 -2.97 -7.23
CA THR A 120 -2.44 -1.82 -6.93
C THR A 120 -2.11 -1.16 -5.59
N PHE A 121 -1.73 -1.96 -4.60
CA PHE A 121 -1.27 -1.45 -3.31
C PHE A 121 0.14 -0.86 -3.39
N TYR A 122 1.05 -1.55 -4.08
CA TYR A 122 2.45 -1.14 -4.17
C TYR A 122 2.61 0.24 -4.82
N VAL A 123 1.93 0.51 -5.93
CA VAL A 123 2.03 1.80 -6.65
C VAL A 123 1.47 2.98 -5.85
N ARG A 124 0.62 2.71 -4.87
CA ARG A 124 0.07 3.71 -3.93
C ARG A 124 0.89 3.81 -2.64
N ALA A 125 2.05 3.17 -2.58
CA ALA A 125 2.89 3.06 -1.39
C ALA A 125 2.20 2.41 -0.17
N ALA A 126 1.11 1.68 -0.37
CA ALA A 126 0.44 0.89 0.65
C ALA A 126 1.22 -0.43 0.88
N TYR A 127 2.47 -0.30 1.35
CA TYR A 127 3.44 -1.40 1.37
C TYR A 127 3.06 -2.53 2.32
N VAL A 128 2.28 -2.27 3.37
CA VAL A 128 1.79 -3.32 4.28
C VAL A 128 0.87 -4.26 3.52
N GLN A 129 -0.17 -3.72 2.91
CA GLN A 129 -1.14 -4.49 2.12
C GLN A 129 -0.48 -5.16 0.91
N ALA A 130 0.45 -4.46 0.24
CA ALA A 130 1.21 -5.03 -0.87
C ALA A 130 2.01 -6.27 -0.41
N ALA A 131 2.72 -6.18 0.71
CA ALA A 131 3.50 -7.30 1.25
C ALA A 131 2.61 -8.51 1.61
N GLU A 132 1.45 -8.26 2.22
CA GLU A 132 0.48 -9.31 2.56
C GLU A 132 -0.01 -10.04 1.30
N VAL A 133 -0.44 -9.30 0.30
CA VAL A 133 -1.00 -9.87 -0.95
C VAL A 133 0.07 -10.60 -1.76
N PHE A 134 1.29 -10.05 -1.86
CA PHE A 134 2.37 -10.76 -2.55
C PHE A 134 2.79 -12.04 -1.82
N LEU A 135 2.79 -12.02 -0.49
CA LEU A 135 3.06 -13.21 0.32
C LEU A 135 1.96 -14.27 0.12
N GLU A 136 0.69 -13.86 0.19
CA GLU A 136 -0.45 -14.75 -0.07
C GLU A 136 -0.37 -15.34 -1.49
N GLY A 137 -0.07 -14.51 -2.49
CA GLY A 137 0.08 -14.93 -3.88
C GLY A 137 1.16 -15.99 -4.05
N PHE A 138 2.32 -15.81 -3.40
CA PHE A 138 3.39 -16.80 -3.39
C PHE A 138 2.98 -18.09 -2.66
N GLN A 139 2.30 -17.98 -1.51
CA GLN A 139 1.87 -19.15 -0.73
C GLN A 139 0.77 -19.97 -1.43
N ALA A 140 -0.12 -19.30 -2.14
CA ALA A 140 -1.22 -19.95 -2.86
C ALA A 140 -0.72 -20.75 -4.08
N ASP A 141 0.34 -20.28 -4.74
CA ASP A 141 0.92 -20.93 -5.92
C ASP A 141 2.46 -20.79 -5.92
N PRO A 142 3.16 -21.55 -5.04
CA PRO A 142 4.59 -21.36 -4.82
C PRO A 142 5.50 -21.82 -5.96
N LYS A 143 4.92 -22.47 -6.98
CA LYS A 143 5.62 -22.90 -8.21
C LYS A 143 5.01 -22.30 -9.46
N GLY A 144 4.03 -21.44 -9.29
CA GLY A 144 3.33 -20.78 -10.39
C GLY A 144 4.17 -19.74 -11.10
N PRO A 145 3.69 -19.30 -12.28
CA PRO A 145 4.44 -18.38 -13.14
C PRO A 145 4.68 -17.02 -12.47
N LYS A 146 3.88 -16.63 -11.48
CA LYS A 146 4.01 -15.37 -10.75
C LYS A 146 4.75 -15.50 -9.41
N ALA A 147 5.18 -16.70 -9.02
CA ALA A 147 5.85 -16.91 -7.74
C ALA A 147 7.17 -16.11 -7.61
N PRO A 148 8.10 -16.10 -8.61
CA PRO A 148 9.31 -15.28 -8.51
C PRO A 148 9.01 -13.78 -8.51
N ASP A 149 8.07 -13.31 -9.33
CA ASP A 149 7.67 -11.91 -9.34
C ASP A 149 7.06 -11.49 -7.99
N SER A 150 6.23 -12.35 -7.38
CA SER A 150 5.61 -12.09 -6.08
C SER A 150 6.65 -12.01 -4.96
N LEU A 151 7.67 -12.87 -4.94
CA LEU A 151 8.77 -12.79 -3.98
C LEU A 151 9.62 -11.52 -4.15
N LEU A 152 9.89 -11.12 -5.40
CA LEU A 152 10.58 -9.86 -5.69
C LEU A 152 9.79 -8.68 -5.11
N LYS A 153 8.50 -8.61 -5.41
CA LYS A 153 7.62 -7.51 -4.96
C LYS A 153 7.37 -7.54 -3.45
N LEU A 154 7.31 -8.71 -2.85
CA LEU A 154 7.29 -8.86 -1.38
C LEU A 154 8.54 -8.21 -0.76
N GLY A 155 9.73 -8.56 -1.27
CA GLY A 155 10.99 -7.97 -0.80
C GLY A 155 11.03 -6.44 -0.98
N MET A 156 10.57 -5.95 -2.14
CA MET A 156 10.49 -4.51 -2.41
C MET A 156 9.51 -3.79 -1.47
N SER A 157 8.36 -4.40 -1.17
CA SER A 157 7.36 -3.86 -0.23
C SER A 157 7.92 -3.82 1.20
N LEU A 158 8.60 -4.88 1.62
CA LEU A 158 9.28 -4.94 2.93
C LEU A 158 10.40 -3.88 3.04
N GLY A 159 11.16 -3.67 1.96
CA GLY A 159 12.14 -2.59 1.89
C GLY A 159 11.51 -1.20 2.00
N GLY A 160 10.32 -0.99 1.39
CA GLY A 160 9.53 0.23 1.54
C GLY A 160 9.05 0.49 2.97
N LEU A 161 8.94 -0.57 3.79
CA LEU A 161 8.61 -0.52 5.23
C LEU A 161 9.85 -0.41 6.13
N ASP A 162 11.03 -0.23 5.57
CA ASP A 162 12.35 -0.28 6.27
C ASP A 162 12.62 -1.62 6.99
N LYS A 163 11.93 -2.69 6.57
CA LYS A 163 12.12 -4.07 7.05
C LYS A 163 13.22 -4.76 6.25
N LYS A 164 14.42 -4.23 6.34
CA LYS A 164 15.55 -4.61 5.47
C LYS A 164 15.93 -6.08 5.58
N ARG A 165 15.94 -6.65 6.80
CA ARG A 165 16.29 -8.06 7.01
C ARG A 165 15.28 -8.99 6.34
N GLU A 166 14.01 -8.69 6.50
CA GLU A 166 12.92 -9.45 5.89
C GLU A 166 12.91 -9.29 4.36
N ALA A 167 13.21 -8.10 3.87
CA ALA A 167 13.39 -7.86 2.43
C ALA A 167 14.53 -8.72 1.86
N CYS A 168 15.70 -8.73 2.52
CA CYS A 168 16.84 -9.56 2.12
C CYS A 168 16.48 -11.04 2.12
N ALA A 169 15.76 -11.52 3.14
CA ALA A 169 15.34 -12.91 3.21
C ALA A 169 14.37 -13.30 2.06
N ALA A 170 13.48 -12.38 1.65
CA ALA A 170 12.60 -12.60 0.50
C ALA A 170 13.41 -12.68 -0.82
N PHE A 171 14.41 -11.82 -1.01
CA PHE A 171 15.29 -11.84 -2.18
C PHE A 171 16.15 -13.12 -2.22
N ASP A 172 16.71 -13.53 -1.08
CA ASP A 172 17.50 -14.76 -0.99
C ASP A 172 16.65 -16.00 -1.29
N LYS A 173 15.43 -16.02 -0.77
CA LYS A 173 14.47 -17.08 -1.07
C LYS A 173 14.16 -17.14 -2.56
N LEU A 174 13.97 -16.00 -3.22
CA LEU A 174 13.75 -15.96 -4.67
C LEU A 174 14.91 -16.60 -5.43
N LEU A 175 16.13 -16.18 -5.14
CA LEU A 175 17.32 -16.70 -5.83
C LEU A 175 17.55 -18.20 -5.56
N LYS A 176 17.21 -18.67 -4.36
CA LYS A 176 17.32 -20.06 -3.96
C LYS A 176 16.27 -20.95 -4.63
N ASP A 177 15.01 -20.53 -4.58
CA ASP A 177 13.87 -21.34 -5.04
C ASP A 177 13.67 -21.25 -6.57
N PHE A 178 14.16 -20.17 -7.20
CA PHE A 178 14.02 -19.90 -8.62
C PHE A 178 15.37 -19.56 -9.28
N PRO A 179 16.34 -20.50 -9.30
CA PRO A 179 17.64 -20.25 -9.92
C PRO A 179 17.54 -19.91 -11.42
N ASP A 180 16.49 -20.41 -12.08
CA ASP A 180 16.19 -20.16 -13.50
C ASP A 180 15.25 -18.97 -13.75
N ALA A 181 15.01 -18.13 -12.73
CA ALA A 181 14.20 -16.93 -12.90
C ALA A 181 14.75 -16.04 -14.04
N PRO A 182 13.89 -15.34 -14.80
CA PRO A 182 14.32 -14.47 -15.89
C PRO A 182 15.42 -13.49 -15.46
N ALA A 183 16.37 -13.19 -16.34
CA ALA A 183 17.48 -12.30 -16.06
C ALA A 183 17.03 -10.93 -15.52
N GLY A 184 15.91 -10.40 -16.03
CA GLY A 184 15.30 -9.16 -15.55
C GLY A 184 14.93 -9.20 -14.07
N VAL A 185 14.35 -10.32 -13.60
CA VAL A 185 13.99 -10.55 -12.20
C VAL A 185 15.26 -10.64 -11.34
N LYS A 186 16.26 -11.44 -11.74
CA LYS A 186 17.53 -11.58 -11.01
C LYS A 186 18.28 -10.24 -10.92
N ASN A 187 18.31 -9.47 -11.99
CA ASN A 187 18.91 -8.13 -11.99
C ASN A 187 18.16 -7.16 -11.07
N ALA A 188 16.83 -7.25 -11.02
CA ALA A 188 16.04 -6.46 -10.08
C ALA A 188 16.36 -6.85 -8.63
N VAL A 189 16.45 -8.14 -8.32
CA VAL A 189 16.86 -8.63 -6.99
C VAL A 189 18.22 -8.06 -6.59
N THR A 190 19.22 -8.12 -7.50
CA THR A 190 20.56 -7.59 -7.21
C THR A 190 20.52 -6.10 -6.83
N ARG A 191 19.79 -5.28 -7.60
CA ARG A 191 19.64 -3.85 -7.30
C ARG A 191 18.92 -3.62 -5.95
N GLU A 192 17.86 -4.35 -5.70
CA GLU A 192 17.10 -4.20 -4.46
C GLU A 192 17.88 -4.72 -3.24
N LYS A 193 18.68 -5.78 -3.38
CA LYS A 193 19.61 -6.23 -2.31
C LYS A 193 20.62 -5.13 -1.98
N GLN A 194 21.23 -4.49 -2.97
CA GLN A 194 22.16 -3.37 -2.76
C GLN A 194 21.48 -2.20 -2.03
N LYS A 195 20.29 -1.80 -2.48
CA LYS A 195 19.51 -0.72 -1.89
C LYS A 195 19.15 -0.98 -0.42
N ASN A 196 18.86 -2.22 -0.06
CA ASN A 196 18.49 -2.62 1.29
C ASN A 196 19.71 -3.00 2.16
N GLY A 197 20.93 -2.97 1.62
CA GLY A 197 22.14 -3.33 2.35
C GLY A 197 22.23 -4.82 2.68
N CYS A 198 21.70 -5.68 1.81
CA CYS A 198 21.79 -7.13 1.98
C CYS A 198 23.23 -7.61 1.75
N SER A 199 23.71 -8.43 2.66
CA SER A 199 25.00 -9.15 2.56
C SER A 199 24.85 -10.46 1.77
#